data_b285890f38a852e2ef619dd699265360
#
_entry.id   b285890f38a852e2ef619dd699265360
#
_cell.length_a   1.000
_cell.length_b   1.000
_cell.length_c   1.000
_cell.angle_alpha   90.00
_cell.angle_beta   90.00
_cell.angle_gamma   90.00
#
_symmetry.space_group_name_H-M   'P 1'
#
loop_
_entity.id
_entity.type
_entity.pdbx_description
1 polymer ?
#
loop_
_entity_poly.entity_id
_entity_poly.type
_entity_poly.pdbx_seq_one_letter_code
_entity_poly.pdbx_strand_id
1 'polypeptide(L)'
;MSVGDKSVVFLIGAGCSFEADIPMSSSMIEKIETKIEKESDWANFRELYFYVKHTIEYGSKLGGILQDFNIESLLVTLHHLSEHRQSILYPFISGYSNDLIEYAGRNFNNIRELIKKVEEELPRWITKSDYKAAEYYTGFDRFQNEYNYPIRIFSLNYDLCIEKQINSNRLETGFADGKPWDGTRFTHSCDDEPDAPIYLYKLHGSIDWERNKNILICSQQQGIKPEIIFGTGTKVQAVDPYLFYLYEFRKYALLSKIIVIIGYSFNDHHINDLLRQALEVDDLRKLLIVNPYELNNVYGRVGVLSTDERIIFKSVGAKEFLSSTLTVDYLSKILPDEEMPF
;
A
#
# COMPACT_ATOMS: atom_id res chain seq x y z
N MET A 1 28.91 -13.35 5.51
CA MET A 1 27.82 -13.61 6.48
C MET A 1 26.65 -14.26 5.80
N SER A 2 26.05 -15.26 6.39
CA SER A 2 24.78 -15.78 5.90
C SER A 2 23.67 -14.86 6.39
N VAL A 3 22.88 -14.32 5.47
CA VAL A 3 21.61 -13.64 5.77
C VAL A 3 20.70 -14.73 6.38
N GLY A 4 20.50 -14.70 7.70
CA GLY A 4 19.77 -15.74 8.44
C GLY A 4 18.25 -15.62 8.30
N ASP A 5 17.49 -16.56 8.88
CA ASP A 5 16.02 -16.49 8.92
C ASP A 5 15.54 -15.14 9.50
N LYS A 6 14.47 -14.59 8.92
CA LYS A 6 13.86 -13.31 9.30
C LYS A 6 14.73 -12.05 9.12
N SER A 7 15.91 -12.16 8.51
CA SER A 7 16.79 -11.00 8.33
C SER A 7 16.26 -9.97 7.33
N VAL A 8 15.38 -10.37 6.41
CA VAL A 8 14.87 -9.53 5.32
C VAL A 8 13.36 -9.52 5.32
N VAL A 9 12.77 -8.33 5.21
CA VAL A 9 11.34 -8.12 4.97
C VAL A 9 11.16 -7.14 3.82
N PHE A 10 10.14 -7.35 3.00
CA PHE A 10 9.80 -6.50 1.86
C PHE A 10 8.55 -5.69 2.15
N LEU A 11 8.59 -4.40 1.82
CA LEU A 11 7.45 -3.50 1.77
C LEU A 11 7.34 -2.95 0.35
N ILE A 12 6.19 -3.17 -0.30
CA ILE A 12 5.98 -2.69 -1.66
C ILE A 12 4.82 -1.71 -1.74
N GLY A 13 5.00 -0.66 -2.52
CA GLY A 13 3.98 0.35 -2.83
C GLY A 13 3.68 0.44 -4.32
N ALA A 14 2.79 1.36 -4.71
CA ALA A 14 2.25 1.47 -6.07
C ALA A 14 3.32 1.62 -7.17
N GLY A 15 4.45 2.26 -6.86
CA GLY A 15 5.59 2.37 -7.79
C GLY A 15 6.21 1.02 -8.16
N CYS A 16 6.02 -0.02 -7.34
CA CYS A 16 6.49 -1.36 -7.66
C CYS A 16 5.74 -1.97 -8.85
N SER A 17 4.46 -1.61 -9.05
CA SER A 17 3.61 -2.11 -10.15
C SER A 17 3.53 -1.15 -11.35
N PHE A 18 4.23 -0.01 -11.30
CA PHE A 18 4.18 0.98 -12.38
C PHE A 18 4.66 0.41 -13.72
N GLU A 19 5.78 -0.32 -13.71
CA GLU A 19 6.34 -0.95 -14.91
C GLU A 19 5.55 -2.20 -15.37
N ALA A 20 4.54 -2.63 -14.60
CA ALA A 20 3.53 -3.61 -14.99
C ALA A 20 2.28 -2.95 -15.60
N ASP A 21 2.36 -1.68 -15.99
CA ASP A 21 1.26 -0.86 -16.51
C ASP A 21 0.08 -0.72 -15.54
N ILE A 22 0.30 -0.81 -14.24
CA ILE A 22 -0.69 -0.47 -13.22
C ILE A 22 -0.58 1.03 -12.94
N PRO A 23 -1.67 1.80 -13.06
CA PRO A 23 -1.60 3.25 -12.87
C PRO A 23 -1.29 3.60 -11.41
N MET A 24 -0.45 4.61 -11.21
CA MET A 24 -0.23 5.22 -9.90
C MET A 24 -1.43 6.07 -9.47
N SER A 25 -1.51 6.39 -8.18
CA SER A 25 -2.59 7.20 -7.60
C SER A 25 -2.79 8.56 -8.28
N SER A 26 -1.72 9.19 -8.76
CA SER A 26 -1.77 10.45 -9.53
C SER A 26 -2.38 10.25 -10.92
N SER A 27 -1.98 9.19 -11.64
CA SER A 27 -2.52 8.89 -12.98
C SER A 27 -4.01 8.51 -12.94
N MET A 28 -4.51 8.02 -11.82
CA MET A 28 -5.95 7.76 -11.64
C MET A 28 -6.74 9.08 -11.57
N ILE A 29 -6.16 10.12 -11.00
CA ILE A 29 -6.76 11.47 -11.00
C ILE A 29 -6.93 12.00 -12.43
N GLU A 30 -5.93 11.87 -13.28
CA GLU A 30 -6.03 12.28 -14.70
C GLU A 30 -7.15 11.54 -15.43
N LYS A 31 -7.36 10.26 -15.10
CA LYS A 31 -8.48 9.48 -15.66
C LYS A 31 -9.84 10.01 -15.18
N ILE A 32 -9.98 10.38 -13.90
CA ILE A 32 -11.21 10.99 -13.38
C ILE A 32 -11.49 12.31 -14.09
N GLU A 33 -10.49 13.18 -14.21
CA GLU A 33 -10.63 14.48 -14.88
C GLU A 33 -11.04 14.31 -16.35
N THR A 34 -10.44 13.36 -17.05
CA THR A 34 -10.81 13.02 -18.41
C THR A 34 -12.28 12.55 -18.52
N LYS A 35 -12.77 11.77 -17.55
CA LYS A 35 -14.18 11.35 -17.51
C LYS A 35 -15.12 12.52 -17.23
N ILE A 36 -14.77 13.37 -16.28
CA ILE A 36 -15.54 14.59 -15.96
C ILE A 36 -15.67 15.52 -17.18
N GLU A 37 -14.65 15.58 -18.02
CA GLU A 37 -14.64 16.40 -19.24
C GLU A 37 -15.42 15.79 -20.40
N LYS A 38 -15.40 14.46 -20.53
CA LYS A 38 -15.87 13.77 -21.74
C LYS A 38 -17.16 12.97 -21.58
N GLU A 39 -17.51 12.57 -20.36
CA GLU A 39 -18.64 11.69 -20.09
C GLU A 39 -19.77 12.46 -19.40
N SER A 40 -20.97 12.44 -19.99
CA SER A 40 -22.11 13.24 -19.50
C SER A 40 -22.58 12.87 -18.09
N ASP A 41 -22.42 11.59 -17.71
CA ASP A 41 -22.79 11.09 -16.39
C ASP A 41 -21.73 11.39 -15.31
N TRP A 42 -20.54 11.86 -15.70
CA TRP A 42 -19.50 12.40 -14.84
C TRP A 42 -19.50 13.92 -14.77
N ALA A 43 -20.00 14.59 -15.80
CA ALA A 43 -20.02 16.06 -15.89
C ALA A 43 -20.78 16.70 -14.71
N ASN A 44 -21.81 16.04 -14.18
CA ASN A 44 -22.59 16.52 -13.04
C ASN A 44 -21.79 16.65 -11.74
N PHE A 45 -20.63 15.99 -11.64
CA PHE A 45 -19.75 16.06 -10.47
C PHE A 45 -18.63 17.09 -10.61
N ARG A 46 -18.56 17.81 -11.73
CA ARG A 46 -17.45 18.72 -12.05
C ARG A 46 -17.21 19.75 -10.93
N GLU A 47 -18.23 20.46 -10.53
CA GLU A 47 -18.11 21.53 -9.52
C GLU A 47 -17.70 20.95 -8.16
N LEU A 48 -18.32 19.87 -7.72
CA LEU A 48 -17.97 19.17 -6.48
C LEU A 48 -16.52 18.69 -6.51
N TYR A 49 -16.10 18.03 -7.59
CA TYR A 49 -14.77 17.47 -7.73
C TYR A 49 -13.70 18.55 -7.65
N PHE A 50 -13.82 19.61 -8.46
CA PHE A 50 -12.84 20.69 -8.49
C PHE A 50 -12.85 21.52 -7.20
N TYR A 51 -13.99 21.70 -6.57
CA TYR A 51 -14.07 22.32 -5.25
C TYR A 51 -13.24 21.50 -4.21
N VAL A 52 -13.46 20.20 -4.15
CA VAL A 52 -12.72 19.32 -3.22
C VAL A 52 -11.23 19.31 -3.56
N LYS A 53 -10.86 19.16 -4.83
CA LYS A 53 -9.46 19.19 -5.29
C LYS A 53 -8.75 20.46 -4.84
N HIS A 54 -9.28 21.62 -5.21
CA HIS A 54 -8.64 22.90 -4.90
C HIS A 54 -8.57 23.17 -3.39
N THR A 55 -9.56 22.71 -2.62
CA THR A 55 -9.55 22.83 -1.17
C THR A 55 -8.45 22.00 -0.54
N ILE A 56 -8.24 20.76 -1.00
CA ILE A 56 -7.15 19.88 -0.54
C ILE A 56 -5.79 20.48 -0.89
N GLU A 57 -5.60 20.91 -2.14
CA GLU A 57 -4.35 21.53 -2.61
C GLU A 57 -4.02 22.82 -1.85
N TYR A 58 -5.03 23.64 -1.56
CA TYR A 58 -4.86 24.87 -0.79
C TYR A 58 -4.50 24.58 0.67
N GLY A 59 -5.20 23.62 1.30
CA GLY A 59 -4.93 23.21 2.68
C GLY A 59 -3.52 22.64 2.85
N SER A 60 -3.07 21.84 1.89
CA SER A 60 -1.70 21.29 1.88
C SER A 60 -0.64 22.38 1.83
N LYS A 61 -0.84 23.41 1.01
CA LYS A 61 0.08 24.56 0.91
C LYS A 61 0.12 25.38 2.20
N LEU A 62 -1.01 25.62 2.84
CA LEU A 62 -1.07 26.38 4.11
C LEU A 62 -0.46 25.62 5.29
N GLY A 63 -0.66 24.31 5.33
CA GLY A 63 -0.13 23.46 6.41
C GLY A 63 1.38 23.17 6.29
N GLY A 64 2.04 23.64 5.23
CA GLY A 64 3.45 23.28 4.96
C GLY A 64 3.65 21.79 4.66
N ILE A 65 2.58 21.04 4.52
CA ILE A 65 2.58 19.62 4.18
C ILE A 65 2.39 19.54 2.67
N LEU A 66 3.48 19.37 1.93
CA LEU A 66 3.42 19.12 0.49
C LEU A 66 2.89 17.70 0.27
N GLN A 67 1.58 17.54 0.34
CA GLN A 67 0.92 16.31 -0.06
C GLN A 67 0.30 16.53 -1.43
N ASP A 68 0.75 15.76 -2.42
CA ASP A 68 0.17 15.81 -3.76
C ASP A 68 -1.27 15.31 -3.72
N PHE A 69 -2.15 16.00 -4.45
CA PHE A 69 -3.52 15.55 -4.64
C PHE A 69 -3.52 14.23 -5.43
N ASN A 70 -4.12 13.20 -4.87
CA ASN A 70 -4.17 11.86 -5.45
C ASN A 70 -5.51 11.18 -5.13
N ILE A 71 -5.73 9.99 -5.68
CA ILE A 71 -6.99 9.26 -5.52
C ILE A 71 -7.32 8.94 -4.05
N GLU A 72 -6.30 8.69 -3.22
CA GLU A 72 -6.52 8.41 -1.80
C GLU A 72 -6.98 9.65 -1.05
N SER A 73 -6.31 10.80 -1.25
CA SER A 73 -6.71 12.07 -0.61
C SER A 73 -8.11 12.51 -1.05
N LEU A 74 -8.48 12.29 -2.31
CA LEU A 74 -9.83 12.53 -2.82
C LEU A 74 -10.86 11.66 -2.08
N LEU A 75 -10.69 10.33 -2.08
CA LEU A 75 -11.65 9.41 -1.49
C LEU A 75 -11.77 9.60 0.03
N VAL A 76 -10.66 9.79 0.74
CA VAL A 76 -10.67 10.09 2.18
C VAL A 76 -11.52 11.32 2.48
N THR A 77 -11.26 12.40 1.74
CA THR A 77 -12.01 13.66 1.96
C THR A 77 -13.49 13.48 1.66
N LEU A 78 -13.83 12.81 0.55
CA LEU A 78 -15.22 12.54 0.20
C LEU A 78 -15.92 11.66 1.25
N HIS A 79 -15.27 10.61 1.76
CA HIS A 79 -15.81 9.77 2.84
C HIS A 79 -16.06 10.58 4.11
N HIS A 80 -15.08 11.35 4.58
CA HIS A 80 -15.27 12.23 5.75
C HIS A 80 -16.43 13.24 5.55
N LEU A 81 -16.55 13.83 4.36
CA LEU A 81 -17.65 14.70 4.05
C LEU A 81 -19.00 13.95 4.03
N SER A 82 -19.04 12.71 3.53
CA SER A 82 -20.27 11.90 3.52
C SER A 82 -20.75 11.52 4.91
N GLU A 83 -19.82 11.33 5.85
CA GLU A 83 -20.05 10.92 7.23
C GLU A 83 -20.08 12.09 8.22
N HIS A 84 -20.08 13.31 7.73
CA HIS A 84 -19.93 14.54 8.55
C HIS A 84 -20.85 14.58 9.78
N ARG A 85 -22.08 14.05 9.71
CA ARG A 85 -23.03 14.01 10.83
C ARG A 85 -22.60 13.10 12.00
N GLN A 86 -21.70 12.16 11.74
CA GLN A 86 -21.16 11.25 12.76
C GLN A 86 -19.93 11.83 13.46
N SER A 87 -19.35 12.90 12.90
CA SER A 87 -18.21 13.58 13.49
C SER A 87 -18.59 14.31 14.78
N ILE A 88 -17.83 14.12 15.84
CA ILE A 88 -17.92 14.90 17.10
C ILE A 88 -17.84 16.41 16.82
N LEU A 89 -17.12 16.80 15.77
CA LEU A 89 -16.94 18.19 15.40
C LEU A 89 -18.14 18.78 14.63
N TYR A 90 -19.11 17.96 14.22
CA TYR A 90 -20.25 18.42 13.41
C TYR A 90 -20.96 19.64 13.96
N PRO A 91 -21.26 19.75 15.27
CA PRO A 91 -21.94 20.94 15.81
C PRO A 91 -21.08 22.22 15.71
N PHE A 92 -19.76 22.08 15.62
CA PHE A 92 -18.80 23.19 15.57
C PHE A 92 -18.44 23.57 14.12
N ILE A 93 -18.65 22.67 13.15
CA ILE A 93 -18.35 22.86 11.72
C ILE A 93 -19.63 23.24 10.96
N SER A 94 -20.61 23.80 11.63
CA SER A 94 -21.88 24.24 11.00
C SER A 94 -21.73 25.37 9.97
N GLY A 95 -20.52 25.82 9.70
CA GLY A 95 -20.15 26.82 8.71
C GLY A 95 -19.50 26.24 7.45
N TYR A 96 -19.93 25.08 6.95
CA TYR A 96 -19.58 24.68 5.56
C TYR A 96 -19.93 25.80 4.61
N SER A 97 -19.04 26.06 3.63
CA SER A 97 -19.30 27.08 2.63
C SER A 97 -20.61 26.74 1.90
N ASN A 98 -21.35 27.78 1.53
CA ASN A 98 -22.59 27.62 0.75
C ASN A 98 -22.33 26.83 -0.53
N ASP A 99 -21.14 27.03 -1.15
CA ASP A 99 -20.72 26.34 -2.37
C ASP A 99 -20.63 24.81 -2.14
N LEU A 100 -20.02 24.38 -1.03
CA LEU A 100 -19.97 22.95 -0.73
C LEU A 100 -21.38 22.36 -0.55
N ILE A 101 -22.27 23.07 0.13
CA ILE A 101 -23.65 22.59 0.36
C ILE A 101 -24.39 22.47 -0.97
N GLU A 102 -24.21 23.43 -1.87
CA GLU A 102 -24.82 23.45 -3.21
C GLU A 102 -24.28 22.28 -4.04
N TYR A 103 -22.96 22.13 -4.16
CA TYR A 103 -22.32 21.09 -4.97
C TYR A 103 -22.53 19.68 -4.43
N ALA A 104 -22.54 19.52 -3.10
CA ALA A 104 -22.80 18.24 -2.45
C ALA A 104 -24.25 17.75 -2.64
N GLY A 105 -25.15 18.65 -2.96
CA GLY A 105 -26.57 18.36 -3.17
C GLY A 105 -27.34 18.00 -1.90
N ARG A 106 -28.63 17.72 -2.06
CA ARG A 106 -29.49 17.39 -0.93
C ARG A 106 -28.98 16.18 -0.17
N ASN A 107 -28.80 16.34 1.13
CA ASN A 107 -28.28 15.29 2.02
C ASN A 107 -26.90 14.75 1.60
N PHE A 108 -26.08 15.52 0.91
CA PHE A 108 -24.76 15.14 0.43
C PHE A 108 -24.79 13.92 -0.54
N ASN A 109 -25.86 13.80 -1.31
CA ASN A 109 -26.00 12.67 -2.24
C ASN A 109 -24.94 12.67 -3.33
N ASN A 110 -24.60 13.83 -3.90
CA ASN A 110 -23.60 13.91 -4.97
C ASN A 110 -22.23 13.40 -4.50
N ILE A 111 -21.89 13.61 -3.22
CA ILE A 111 -20.65 13.07 -2.63
C ILE A 111 -20.68 11.55 -2.64
N ARG A 112 -21.77 10.94 -2.15
CA ARG A 112 -21.89 9.47 -2.12
C ARG A 112 -21.91 8.85 -3.52
N GLU A 113 -22.56 9.52 -4.47
CA GLU A 113 -22.58 9.06 -5.86
C GLU A 113 -21.19 9.18 -6.51
N LEU A 114 -20.45 10.26 -6.25
CA LEU A 114 -19.08 10.41 -6.74
C LEU A 114 -18.15 9.35 -6.14
N ILE A 115 -18.22 9.08 -4.83
CA ILE A 115 -17.49 7.99 -4.19
C ILE A 115 -17.77 6.68 -4.91
N LYS A 116 -19.05 6.33 -5.08
CA LYS A 116 -19.45 5.09 -5.73
C LYS A 116 -18.89 4.98 -7.15
N LYS A 117 -18.97 6.05 -7.96
CA LYS A 117 -18.42 6.06 -9.32
C LYS A 117 -16.91 5.84 -9.33
N VAL A 118 -16.19 6.50 -8.46
CA VAL A 118 -14.73 6.33 -8.36
C VAL A 118 -14.39 4.90 -7.93
N GLU A 119 -15.06 4.36 -6.91
CA GLU A 119 -14.86 2.99 -6.42
C GLU A 119 -15.19 1.92 -7.49
N GLU A 120 -16.16 2.16 -8.38
CA GLU A 120 -16.50 1.27 -9.49
C GLU A 120 -15.44 1.27 -10.61
N GLU A 121 -14.74 2.38 -10.81
CA GLU A 121 -13.67 2.49 -11.82
C GLU A 121 -12.33 1.90 -11.38
N LEU A 122 -12.03 1.95 -10.09
CA LEU A 122 -10.73 1.51 -9.56
C LEU A 122 -10.37 0.07 -9.98
N PRO A 123 -11.25 -0.93 -9.82
CA PRO A 123 -10.94 -2.29 -10.25
C PRO A 123 -10.67 -2.37 -11.75
N ARG A 124 -11.39 -1.58 -12.57
CA ARG A 124 -11.22 -1.55 -14.03
C ARG A 124 -9.85 -1.02 -14.45
N TRP A 125 -9.30 -0.06 -13.70
CA TRP A 125 -7.99 0.51 -13.99
C TRP A 125 -6.83 -0.38 -13.54
N ILE A 126 -7.04 -1.17 -12.49
CA ILE A 126 -6.01 -1.98 -11.84
C ILE A 126 -6.00 -3.42 -12.38
N THR A 127 -7.15 -3.94 -12.82
CA THR A 127 -7.24 -5.29 -13.39
C THR A 127 -6.63 -5.32 -14.79
N LYS A 128 -5.79 -6.30 -15.03
CA LYS A 128 -5.17 -6.56 -16.33
C LYS A 128 -5.75 -7.81 -16.99
N SER A 129 -5.83 -7.80 -18.31
CA SER A 129 -6.19 -8.98 -19.11
C SER A 129 -5.09 -10.04 -19.11
N ASP A 130 -3.83 -9.60 -19.07
CA ASP A 130 -2.67 -10.44 -18.82
C ASP A 130 -1.67 -9.72 -17.91
N TYR A 131 -0.76 -10.47 -17.32
CA TYR A 131 0.24 -9.96 -16.38
C TYR A 131 1.67 -10.16 -16.88
N LYS A 132 1.88 -10.22 -18.21
CA LYS A 132 3.23 -10.38 -18.79
C LYS A 132 4.17 -9.24 -18.40
N ALA A 133 3.67 -8.00 -18.38
CA ALA A 133 4.46 -6.86 -17.96
C ALA A 133 4.92 -6.96 -16.51
N ALA A 134 4.23 -7.75 -15.67
CA ALA A 134 4.57 -8.00 -14.27
C ALA A 134 5.54 -9.19 -14.07
N GLU A 135 6.07 -9.81 -15.11
CA GLU A 135 6.94 -11.00 -15.03
C GLU A 135 8.15 -10.79 -14.09
N TYR A 136 8.62 -9.57 -13.95
CA TYR A 136 9.73 -9.25 -13.04
C TYR A 136 9.45 -9.56 -11.57
N TYR A 137 8.19 -9.70 -11.15
CA TYR A 137 7.83 -10.13 -9.80
C TYR A 137 8.29 -11.57 -9.47
N THR A 138 8.57 -12.40 -10.48
CA THR A 138 9.25 -13.69 -10.31
C THR A 138 10.62 -13.57 -9.66
N GLY A 139 11.17 -12.35 -9.63
CA GLY A 139 12.38 -12.02 -8.89
C GLY A 139 12.30 -12.34 -7.38
N PHE A 140 11.12 -12.26 -6.78
CA PHE A 140 10.92 -12.69 -5.39
C PHE A 140 11.08 -14.20 -5.23
N ASP A 141 10.56 -14.97 -6.18
CA ASP A 141 10.70 -16.43 -6.17
C ASP A 141 12.15 -16.86 -6.38
N ARG A 142 12.87 -16.22 -7.32
CA ARG A 142 14.31 -16.43 -7.54
C ARG A 142 15.11 -16.09 -6.28
N PHE A 143 14.85 -14.91 -5.67
CA PHE A 143 15.52 -14.49 -4.45
C PHE A 143 15.24 -15.46 -3.30
N GLN A 144 14.00 -15.93 -3.12
CA GLN A 144 13.66 -16.87 -2.08
C GLN A 144 14.42 -18.21 -2.23
N ASN A 145 14.55 -18.72 -3.46
CA ASN A 145 15.30 -19.93 -3.74
C ASN A 145 16.80 -19.79 -3.40
N GLU A 146 17.39 -18.59 -3.64
CA GLU A 146 18.78 -18.29 -3.27
C GLU A 146 18.92 -18.09 -1.75
N TYR A 147 17.97 -17.39 -1.14
CA TYR A 147 17.94 -17.07 0.29
C TYR A 147 17.70 -18.30 1.17
N ASN A 148 16.91 -19.25 0.68
CA ASN A 148 16.60 -20.53 1.32
C ASN A 148 15.88 -20.43 2.68
N TYR A 149 15.23 -19.30 2.96
CA TYR A 149 14.34 -19.07 4.10
C TYR A 149 13.03 -18.47 3.62
N PRO A 150 11.95 -18.61 4.39
CA PRO A 150 10.70 -17.95 4.03
C PRO A 150 10.84 -16.44 3.96
N ILE A 151 10.32 -15.83 2.90
CA ILE A 151 10.26 -14.38 2.76
C ILE A 151 8.85 -13.85 3.04
N ARG A 152 8.79 -12.61 3.50
CA ARG A 152 7.54 -11.91 3.81
C ARG A 152 7.46 -10.63 3.03
N ILE A 153 6.37 -10.50 2.27
CA ILE A 153 6.09 -9.34 1.41
C ILE A 153 4.84 -8.65 1.94
N PHE A 154 5.01 -7.43 2.42
CA PHE A 154 3.92 -6.55 2.83
C PHE A 154 3.60 -5.61 1.68
N SER A 155 2.40 -5.71 1.15
CA SER A 155 1.96 -4.95 -0.01
C SER A 155 0.93 -3.90 0.38
N LEU A 156 1.16 -2.67 -0.06
CA LEU A 156 0.20 -1.58 -0.02
C LEU A 156 -0.65 -1.51 -1.31
N ASN A 157 -0.36 -2.40 -2.27
CA ASN A 157 -0.99 -2.43 -3.58
C ASN A 157 -2.24 -3.29 -3.59
N TYR A 158 -3.22 -2.86 -4.36
CA TYR A 158 -4.50 -3.57 -4.55
C TYR A 158 -4.44 -4.58 -5.70
N ASP A 159 -3.45 -4.45 -6.62
CA ASP A 159 -3.29 -5.27 -7.81
C ASP A 159 -2.91 -6.72 -7.48
N LEU A 160 -2.94 -7.58 -8.49
CA LEU A 160 -2.67 -9.01 -8.37
C LEU A 160 -1.33 -9.42 -9.01
N CYS A 161 -0.38 -8.49 -9.17
CA CYS A 161 0.88 -8.77 -9.85
C CYS A 161 1.67 -9.92 -9.21
N ILE A 162 1.74 -9.98 -7.88
CA ILE A 162 2.43 -11.06 -7.16
C ILE A 162 1.69 -12.37 -7.34
N GLU A 163 0.38 -12.37 -7.09
CA GLU A 163 -0.45 -13.58 -7.12
C GLU A 163 -0.52 -14.23 -8.50
N LYS A 164 -0.32 -13.42 -9.56
CA LYS A 164 -0.32 -13.91 -10.94
C LYS A 164 1.05 -14.36 -11.44
N GLN A 165 2.13 -13.96 -10.79
CA GLN A 165 3.51 -14.28 -11.19
C GLN A 165 4.14 -15.39 -10.34
N ILE A 166 3.72 -15.54 -9.08
CA ILE A 166 4.22 -16.57 -8.17
C ILE A 166 3.25 -17.74 -8.16
N ASN A 167 3.80 -18.95 -8.24
CA ASN A 167 2.98 -20.17 -8.18
C ASN A 167 2.22 -20.24 -6.84
N SER A 168 0.94 -20.56 -6.90
CA SER A 168 0.06 -20.63 -5.72
C SER A 168 0.54 -21.63 -4.66
N ASN A 169 1.26 -22.68 -5.04
CA ASN A 169 1.86 -23.63 -4.09
C ASN A 169 3.05 -23.06 -3.32
N ARG A 170 3.57 -21.92 -3.73
CA ARG A 170 4.70 -21.24 -3.10
C ARG A 170 4.30 -19.96 -2.38
N LEU A 171 3.03 -19.52 -2.54
CA LEU A 171 2.53 -18.25 -2.04
C LEU A 171 1.41 -18.47 -1.04
N GLU A 172 1.60 -18.04 0.22
CA GLU A 172 0.55 -18.00 1.22
C GLU A 172 -0.04 -16.58 1.31
N THR A 173 -1.37 -16.49 1.18
CA THR A 173 -2.14 -15.24 1.21
C THR A 173 -3.21 -15.19 2.30
N GLY A 174 -3.31 -16.25 3.11
CA GLY A 174 -4.37 -16.44 4.10
C GLY A 174 -5.65 -17.03 3.53
N PHE A 175 -5.70 -17.32 2.22
CA PHE A 175 -6.86 -17.92 1.58
C PHE A 175 -6.54 -19.32 1.06
N ALA A 176 -7.47 -20.24 1.27
CA ALA A 176 -7.52 -21.50 0.55
C ALA A 176 -8.71 -21.45 -0.44
N ASP A 177 -8.68 -22.30 -1.45
CA ASP A 177 -9.70 -22.33 -2.51
C ASP A 177 -11.13 -22.36 -1.92
N GLY A 178 -11.90 -21.30 -2.23
CA GLY A 178 -13.29 -21.16 -1.82
C GLY A 178 -13.53 -21.00 -0.31
N LYS A 179 -12.48 -20.84 0.51
CA LYS A 179 -12.57 -20.66 1.96
C LYS A 179 -12.38 -19.20 2.36
N PRO A 180 -12.96 -18.80 3.51
CA PRO A 180 -12.67 -17.51 4.12
C PRO A 180 -11.20 -17.36 4.46
N TRP A 181 -10.79 -16.10 4.59
CA TRP A 181 -9.48 -15.75 5.11
C TRP A 181 -9.23 -16.34 6.50
N ASP A 182 -8.05 -16.90 6.70
CA ASP A 182 -7.63 -17.57 7.92
C ASP A 182 -6.21 -17.19 8.31
N GLY A 183 -6.07 -16.43 9.40
CA GLY A 183 -4.78 -15.95 9.92
C GLY A 183 -3.87 -17.07 10.43
N THR A 184 -4.43 -18.25 10.79
CA THR A 184 -3.63 -19.38 11.27
C THR A 184 -2.68 -19.93 10.21
N ARG A 185 -2.96 -19.69 8.93
CA ARG A 185 -2.10 -20.06 7.80
C ARG A 185 -0.74 -19.32 7.76
N PHE A 186 -0.61 -18.23 8.51
CA PHE A 186 0.64 -17.48 8.67
C PHE A 186 1.42 -17.84 9.93
N THR A 187 0.84 -18.69 10.79
CA THR A 187 1.45 -19.08 12.06
C THR A 187 2.03 -20.48 11.94
N HIS A 188 3.32 -20.59 12.24
CA HIS A 188 3.98 -21.88 12.36
C HIS A 188 4.38 -22.10 13.82
N SER A 189 4.29 -23.33 14.31
CA SER A 189 4.99 -23.74 15.52
C SER A 189 6.51 -23.74 15.22
N CYS A 190 7.30 -23.55 16.25
CA CYS A 190 8.78 -23.50 16.12
C CYS A 190 9.38 -24.79 15.52
N ASP A 191 8.60 -25.86 15.49
CA ASP A 191 9.03 -27.21 15.11
C ASP A 191 8.52 -27.63 13.72
N ASP A 192 7.65 -26.84 13.08
CA ASP A 192 7.07 -27.18 11.78
C ASP A 192 7.83 -26.50 10.65
N GLU A 193 8.02 -27.21 9.53
CA GLU A 193 8.46 -26.60 8.29
C GLU A 193 7.43 -25.57 7.82
N PRO A 194 7.86 -24.41 7.27
CA PRO A 194 6.94 -23.40 6.77
C PRO A 194 6.07 -23.97 5.63
N ASP A 195 4.75 -23.77 5.71
CA ASP A 195 3.78 -24.25 4.71
C ASP A 195 4.01 -23.65 3.33
N ALA A 196 4.60 -22.45 3.26
CA ALA A 196 4.96 -21.79 2.02
C ALA A 196 6.29 -21.02 2.13
N PRO A 197 7.05 -20.94 1.04
CA PRO A 197 8.30 -20.16 1.02
C PRO A 197 8.08 -18.65 0.95
N ILE A 198 6.91 -18.18 0.51
CA ILE A 198 6.58 -16.76 0.33
C ILE A 198 5.24 -16.45 0.99
N TYR A 199 5.23 -15.45 1.87
CA TYR A 199 4.04 -14.97 2.55
C TYR A 199 3.70 -13.57 2.05
N LEU A 200 2.46 -13.36 1.58
CA LEU A 200 1.96 -12.08 1.09
C LEU A 200 0.89 -11.51 2.03
N TYR A 201 1.14 -10.31 2.52
CA TYR A 201 0.24 -9.56 3.39
C TYR A 201 -0.22 -8.29 2.69
N LYS A 202 -1.48 -8.23 2.26
CA LYS A 202 -2.04 -7.05 1.57
C LYS A 202 -2.66 -6.09 2.58
N LEU A 203 -1.84 -5.13 3.05
CA LEU A 203 -2.17 -4.21 4.13
C LEU A 203 -3.38 -3.30 3.84
N HIS A 204 -3.67 -3.05 2.57
CA HIS A 204 -4.75 -2.17 2.14
C HIS A 204 -5.88 -2.91 1.40
N GLY A 205 -5.89 -4.23 1.44
CA GLY A 205 -6.88 -5.03 0.73
C GLY A 205 -6.49 -5.38 -0.70
N SER A 206 -7.44 -5.91 -1.46
CA SER A 206 -7.21 -6.42 -2.82
C SER A 206 -8.45 -6.29 -3.69
N ILE A 207 -8.22 -6.16 -5.01
CA ILE A 207 -9.31 -6.07 -6.00
C ILE A 207 -10.10 -7.36 -6.17
N ASP A 208 -9.60 -8.48 -5.67
CA ASP A 208 -10.26 -9.79 -5.69
C ASP A 208 -10.85 -10.19 -4.33
N TRP A 209 -10.81 -9.30 -3.34
CA TRP A 209 -11.41 -9.58 -2.04
C TRP A 209 -12.83 -9.04 -1.94
N GLU A 210 -13.69 -9.85 -1.35
CA GLU A 210 -15.08 -9.50 -1.06
C GLU A 210 -15.41 -9.78 0.40
N ARG A 211 -16.03 -8.81 1.06
CA ARG A 211 -16.52 -8.99 2.43
C ARG A 211 -18.03 -9.11 2.43
N ASN A 212 -18.50 -10.24 2.93
CA ASN A 212 -19.91 -10.45 3.23
C ASN A 212 -20.10 -10.55 4.74
N LYS A 213 -20.67 -9.53 5.34
CA LYS A 213 -20.73 -9.34 6.81
C LYS A 213 -19.32 -9.37 7.41
N ASN A 214 -19.01 -10.39 8.20
CA ASN A 214 -17.68 -10.56 8.84
C ASN A 214 -16.79 -11.58 8.13
N ILE A 215 -17.24 -12.11 6.99
CA ILE A 215 -16.51 -13.13 6.24
C ILE A 215 -15.83 -12.47 5.06
N LEU A 216 -14.50 -12.57 5.00
CA LEU A 216 -13.69 -12.13 3.87
C LEU A 216 -13.32 -13.35 3.02
N ILE A 217 -13.59 -13.27 1.73
CA ILE A 217 -13.26 -14.29 0.75
C ILE A 217 -12.44 -13.69 -0.40
N CYS A 218 -11.59 -14.51 -1.00
CA CYS A 218 -10.96 -14.21 -2.27
C CYS A 218 -11.92 -14.68 -3.40
N SER A 219 -12.39 -13.75 -4.21
CA SER A 219 -13.35 -14.02 -5.28
C SER A 219 -12.68 -13.90 -6.64
N GLN A 220 -12.93 -14.88 -7.51
CA GLN A 220 -12.46 -14.84 -8.90
C GLN A 220 -13.47 -14.15 -9.84
N GLN A 221 -14.60 -13.65 -9.33
CA GLN A 221 -15.66 -13.04 -10.13
C GLN A 221 -15.38 -11.57 -10.40
N GLN A 222 -15.51 -11.16 -11.67
CA GLN A 222 -15.51 -9.75 -12.04
C GLN A 222 -16.82 -9.08 -11.64
N GLY A 223 -16.77 -7.84 -11.18
CA GLY A 223 -17.98 -7.04 -10.87
C GLY A 223 -18.35 -6.95 -9.40
N ILE A 224 -17.49 -7.40 -8.51
CA ILE A 224 -17.67 -7.33 -7.06
C ILE A 224 -17.25 -5.94 -6.56
N LYS A 225 -17.84 -5.50 -5.44
CA LYS A 225 -17.31 -4.37 -4.69
C LYS A 225 -16.07 -4.85 -3.93
N PRO A 226 -14.85 -4.48 -4.37
CA PRO A 226 -13.64 -5.01 -3.75
C PRO A 226 -13.47 -4.46 -2.33
N GLU A 227 -12.89 -5.27 -1.47
CA GLU A 227 -12.50 -4.85 -0.13
C GLU A 227 -11.16 -4.11 -0.20
N ILE A 228 -11.24 -2.79 -0.31
CA ILE A 228 -10.09 -1.88 -0.44
C ILE A 228 -10.19 -0.80 0.63
N ILE A 229 -9.07 -0.52 1.29
CA ILE A 229 -8.98 0.53 2.29
C ILE A 229 -8.31 1.77 1.70
N PHE A 230 -9.01 2.89 1.73
CA PHE A 230 -8.49 4.19 1.34
C PHE A 230 -8.25 5.08 2.56
N GLY A 231 -7.13 5.80 2.56
CA GLY A 231 -6.87 6.92 3.44
C GLY A 231 -6.35 6.62 4.84
N THR A 232 -5.86 7.67 5.49
CA THR A 232 -5.15 7.62 6.78
C THR A 232 -6.06 7.34 7.97
N GLY A 233 -7.32 7.79 7.96
CA GLY A 233 -8.26 7.63 9.08
C GLY A 233 -8.92 6.26 9.15
N THR A 234 -8.97 5.52 8.04
CA THR A 234 -9.64 4.21 7.94
C THR A 234 -8.66 3.04 7.80
N LYS A 235 -7.35 3.31 7.61
CA LYS A 235 -6.33 2.27 7.39
C LYS A 235 -6.06 1.37 8.60
N VAL A 236 -6.35 1.83 9.81
CA VAL A 236 -6.29 0.98 11.00
C VAL A 236 -7.70 0.47 11.31
N GLN A 237 -8.14 -0.52 10.55
CA GLN A 237 -9.38 -1.22 10.90
C GLN A 237 -9.10 -2.27 11.96
N ALA A 238 -9.88 -2.23 13.06
CA ALA A 238 -9.81 -3.22 14.12
C ALA A 238 -10.50 -4.54 13.72
N VAL A 239 -10.38 -4.93 12.46
CA VAL A 239 -10.93 -6.16 11.89
C VAL A 239 -9.87 -6.89 11.08
N ASP A 240 -9.92 -8.21 11.09
CA ASP A 240 -9.05 -9.03 10.27
C ASP A 240 -9.46 -8.97 8.77
N PRO A 241 -8.49 -9.06 7.90
CA PRO A 241 -7.06 -9.36 8.11
C PRO A 241 -6.17 -8.16 8.46
N TYR A 242 -6.70 -6.93 8.45
CA TYR A 242 -5.91 -5.71 8.51
C TYR A 242 -5.16 -5.55 9.84
N LEU A 243 -5.83 -5.81 10.96
CA LEU A 243 -5.21 -5.76 12.28
C LEU A 243 -4.10 -6.80 12.40
N PHE A 244 -4.37 -8.03 11.93
CA PHE A 244 -3.37 -9.10 11.90
C PHE A 244 -2.18 -8.74 11.02
N TYR A 245 -2.41 -8.23 9.80
CA TYR A 245 -1.33 -7.88 8.88
C TYR A 245 -0.48 -6.72 9.39
N LEU A 246 -1.08 -5.72 10.03
CA LEU A 246 -0.34 -4.61 10.63
C LEU A 246 0.52 -5.09 11.81
N TYR A 247 -0.02 -6.00 12.64
CA TYR A 247 0.73 -6.65 13.70
C TYR A 247 1.92 -7.46 13.16
N GLU A 248 1.72 -8.27 12.13
CA GLU A 248 2.77 -9.05 11.49
C GLU A 248 3.82 -8.14 10.83
N PHE A 249 3.41 -7.05 10.17
CA PHE A 249 4.35 -6.06 9.64
C PHE A 249 5.23 -5.48 10.75
N ARG A 250 4.63 -5.01 11.84
CA ARG A 250 5.38 -4.50 12.99
C ARG A 250 6.36 -5.55 13.53
N LYS A 251 5.89 -6.76 13.73
CA LYS A 251 6.70 -7.88 14.25
C LYS A 251 7.92 -8.15 13.36
N TYR A 252 7.73 -8.32 12.06
CA TYR A 252 8.83 -8.61 11.14
C TYR A 252 9.72 -7.40 10.86
N ALA A 253 9.19 -6.19 10.85
CA ALA A 253 9.99 -4.97 10.78
C ALA A 253 10.94 -4.83 11.98
N LEU A 254 10.50 -5.25 13.18
CA LEU A 254 11.34 -5.25 14.39
C LEU A 254 12.34 -6.41 14.46
N LEU A 255 12.09 -7.50 13.75
CA LEU A 255 12.98 -8.68 13.71
C LEU A 255 14.02 -8.62 12.59
N SER A 256 13.71 -7.94 11.49
CA SER A 256 14.56 -7.90 10.31
C SER A 256 15.79 -7.01 10.51
N LYS A 257 16.89 -7.34 9.84
CA LYS A 257 18.10 -6.51 9.73
C LYS A 257 18.01 -5.52 8.56
N ILE A 258 17.30 -5.92 7.48
CA ILE A 258 17.04 -5.08 6.31
C ILE A 258 15.54 -5.05 6.04
N ILE A 259 14.99 -3.85 5.88
CA ILE A 259 13.65 -3.63 5.32
C ILE A 259 13.85 -3.11 3.89
N VAL A 260 13.48 -3.91 2.90
CA VAL A 260 13.55 -3.54 1.47
C VAL A 260 12.24 -2.90 1.06
N ILE A 261 12.28 -1.62 0.70
CA ILE A 261 11.13 -0.81 0.37
C ILE A 261 11.15 -0.50 -1.12
N ILE A 262 10.15 -0.98 -1.88
CA ILE A 262 10.12 -0.87 -3.34
C ILE A 262 8.90 -0.05 -3.78
N GLY A 263 9.13 1.10 -4.42
CA GLY A 263 8.07 1.91 -5.02
C GLY A 263 7.06 2.50 -4.04
N TYR A 264 7.44 2.71 -2.77
CA TYR A 264 6.60 3.33 -1.76
C TYR A 264 6.90 4.83 -1.64
N SER A 265 5.85 5.66 -1.56
CA SER A 265 5.94 7.12 -1.54
C SER A 265 6.06 7.74 -0.14
N PHE A 266 6.01 6.94 0.91
CA PHE A 266 6.00 7.37 2.32
C PHE A 266 4.83 8.30 2.69
N ASN A 267 3.68 8.15 2.05
CA ASN A 267 2.49 8.94 2.34
C ASN A 267 1.59 8.33 3.44
N ASP A 268 1.84 7.10 3.88
CA ASP A 268 1.11 6.45 4.95
C ASP A 268 1.80 6.63 6.30
N HIS A 269 1.23 7.48 7.15
CA HIS A 269 1.81 7.79 8.46
C HIS A 269 1.93 6.57 9.38
N HIS A 270 0.96 5.64 9.35
CA HIS A 270 1.00 4.44 10.19
C HIS A 270 2.16 3.53 9.81
N ILE A 271 2.38 3.35 8.51
CA ILE A 271 3.52 2.58 8.00
C ILE A 271 4.84 3.28 8.33
N ASN A 272 4.92 4.60 8.14
CA ASN A 272 6.11 5.39 8.48
C ASN A 272 6.44 5.31 9.98
N ASP A 273 5.42 5.34 10.86
CA ASP A 273 5.61 5.20 12.30
C ASP A 273 6.17 3.82 12.68
N LEU A 274 5.76 2.77 11.99
CA LEU A 274 6.31 1.42 12.20
C LEU A 274 7.76 1.31 11.71
N LEU A 275 8.09 1.92 10.57
CA LEU A 275 9.46 2.00 10.07
C LEU A 275 10.36 2.78 11.02
N ARG A 276 9.87 3.92 11.55
CA ARG A 276 10.58 4.69 12.58
C ARG A 276 10.84 3.86 13.83
N GLN A 277 9.81 3.22 14.39
CA GLN A 277 9.98 2.33 15.55
C GLN A 277 10.99 1.22 15.29
N ALA A 278 11.01 0.67 14.08
CA ALA A 278 11.99 -0.35 13.71
C ALA A 278 13.42 0.21 13.76
N LEU A 279 13.65 1.42 13.26
CA LEU A 279 14.97 2.08 13.33
C LEU A 279 15.38 2.50 14.76
N GLU A 280 14.40 2.84 15.61
CA GLU A 280 14.65 3.22 17.02
C GLU A 280 15.06 2.02 17.89
N VAL A 281 14.62 0.81 17.55
CA VAL A 281 14.90 -0.41 18.34
C VAL A 281 16.27 -1.04 18.02
N ASP A 282 16.77 -0.82 16.81
CA ASP A 282 18.02 -1.45 16.36
C ASP A 282 18.83 -0.47 15.49
N ASP A 283 19.95 0.00 16.03
CA ASP A 283 20.83 0.96 15.37
C ASP A 283 21.57 0.39 14.16
N LEU A 284 21.61 -0.91 14.00
CA LEU A 284 22.26 -1.59 12.86
C LEU A 284 21.28 -1.86 11.72
N ARG A 285 19.96 -1.73 11.95
CA ARG A 285 18.93 -1.98 10.94
C ARG A 285 19.04 -1.02 9.78
N LYS A 286 18.90 -1.54 8.56
CA LYS A 286 18.95 -0.74 7.33
C LYS A 286 17.58 -0.68 6.66
N LEU A 287 17.25 0.47 6.09
CA LEU A 287 16.17 0.62 5.12
C LEU A 287 16.78 0.74 3.73
N LEU A 288 16.56 -0.23 2.86
CA LEU A 288 16.92 -0.16 1.45
C LEU A 288 15.73 0.34 0.64
N ILE A 289 15.81 1.56 0.15
CA ILE A 289 14.75 2.22 -0.59
C ILE A 289 15.05 2.15 -2.08
N VAL A 290 14.21 1.43 -2.81
CA VAL A 290 14.28 1.23 -4.26
C VAL A 290 13.26 2.13 -4.94
N ASN A 291 13.73 3.18 -5.60
CA ASN A 291 12.90 4.12 -6.33
C ASN A 291 13.74 4.80 -7.42
N PRO A 292 13.26 4.91 -8.68
CA PRO A 292 14.01 5.56 -9.76
C PRO A 292 14.16 7.07 -9.58
N TYR A 293 13.35 7.67 -8.71
CA TYR A 293 13.34 9.11 -8.44
C TYR A 293 13.72 9.38 -6.99
N GLU A 294 14.36 10.52 -6.76
CA GLU A 294 14.56 11.03 -5.40
C GLU A 294 13.20 11.31 -4.73
N LEU A 295 13.03 10.76 -3.54
CA LEU A 295 11.83 10.98 -2.74
C LEU A 295 12.07 12.14 -1.78
N ASN A 296 11.25 13.18 -1.92
CA ASN A 296 11.31 14.34 -1.04
C ASN A 296 10.99 13.96 0.41
N ASN A 297 11.85 14.42 1.33
CA ASN A 297 11.63 14.36 2.77
C ASN A 297 11.41 12.94 3.36
N VAL A 298 12.00 11.89 2.78
CA VAL A 298 11.93 10.54 3.36
C VAL A 298 12.43 10.52 4.79
N TYR A 299 13.59 11.12 5.04
CA TYR A 299 14.18 11.20 6.39
C TYR A 299 13.22 11.79 7.42
N GLY A 300 12.59 12.91 7.11
CA GLY A 300 11.59 13.53 8.00
C GLY A 300 10.34 12.67 8.20
N ARG A 301 9.92 11.92 7.17
CA ARG A 301 8.75 11.03 7.24
C ARG A 301 8.98 9.80 8.10
N VAL A 302 10.20 9.28 8.14
CA VAL A 302 10.60 8.19 9.06
C VAL A 302 11.24 8.70 10.36
N GLY A 303 11.32 10.01 10.56
CA GLY A 303 11.75 10.62 11.82
C GLY A 303 13.23 10.50 12.12
N VAL A 304 14.09 10.44 11.10
CA VAL A 304 15.55 10.38 11.24
C VAL A 304 16.24 11.59 10.60
N LEU A 305 17.52 11.82 10.94
CA LEU A 305 18.31 12.88 10.34
C LEU A 305 18.63 12.58 8.87
N SER A 306 18.77 13.62 8.05
CA SER A 306 19.13 13.50 6.62
C SER A 306 20.53 12.89 6.37
N THR A 307 21.31 12.72 7.40
CA THR A 307 22.64 12.10 7.39
C THR A 307 22.62 10.67 7.91
N ASP A 308 21.45 10.10 8.16
CA ASP A 308 21.34 8.73 8.69
C ASP A 308 21.77 7.69 7.65
N GLU A 309 22.94 7.10 7.86
CA GLU A 309 23.54 6.09 6.97
C GLU A 309 22.79 4.76 6.94
N ARG A 310 21.77 4.59 7.78
CA ARG A 310 20.88 3.42 7.74
C ARG A 310 19.88 3.48 6.61
N ILE A 311 19.66 4.66 6.04
CA ILE A 311 18.79 4.88 4.88
C ILE A 311 19.64 4.77 3.61
N ILE A 312 19.42 3.73 2.85
CA ILE A 312 20.18 3.42 1.63
C ILE A 312 19.25 3.55 0.43
N PHE A 313 19.62 4.39 -0.53
CA PHE A 313 18.85 4.55 -1.77
C PHE A 313 19.45 3.74 -2.90
N LYS A 314 18.58 3.04 -3.63
CA LYS A 314 18.88 2.39 -4.90
C LYS A 314 18.03 3.03 -5.99
N SER A 315 18.66 3.92 -6.78
CA SER A 315 17.97 4.72 -7.83
C SER A 315 17.74 3.89 -9.10
N VAL A 316 16.87 2.89 -9.01
CA VAL A 316 16.45 2.03 -10.14
C VAL A 316 14.96 1.75 -10.06
N GLY A 317 14.35 1.34 -11.19
CA GLY A 317 12.97 0.87 -11.23
C GLY A 317 12.80 -0.48 -10.54
N ALA A 318 11.57 -0.81 -10.20
CA ALA A 318 11.23 -2.09 -9.57
C ALA A 318 11.58 -3.28 -10.47
N LYS A 319 11.33 -3.15 -11.78
CA LYS A 319 11.65 -4.18 -12.77
C LYS A 319 13.14 -4.49 -12.80
N GLU A 320 13.99 -3.48 -12.88
CA GLU A 320 15.45 -3.68 -12.86
C GLU A 320 15.88 -4.30 -11.53
N PHE A 321 15.39 -3.77 -10.41
CA PHE A 321 15.74 -4.27 -9.10
C PHE A 321 15.37 -5.74 -8.92
N LEU A 322 14.13 -6.10 -9.17
CA LEU A 322 13.62 -7.46 -9.00
C LEU A 322 14.20 -8.44 -10.03
N SER A 323 14.46 -8.00 -11.28
CA SER A 323 14.97 -8.89 -12.32
C SER A 323 16.46 -9.21 -12.18
N SER A 324 17.27 -8.27 -11.69
CA SER A 324 18.74 -8.41 -11.76
C SER A 324 19.50 -8.05 -10.50
N THR A 325 18.99 -7.10 -9.69
CA THR A 325 19.75 -6.56 -8.55
C THR A 325 19.50 -7.34 -7.25
N LEU A 326 18.25 -7.79 -7.03
CA LEU A 326 17.86 -8.49 -5.82
C LEU A 326 18.50 -9.88 -5.78
N THR A 327 19.56 -10.00 -5.00
CA THR A 327 20.31 -11.24 -4.71
C THR A 327 20.72 -11.26 -3.25
N VAL A 328 21.02 -12.44 -2.72
CA VAL A 328 21.54 -12.59 -1.34
C VAL A 328 22.90 -11.90 -1.22
N ASP A 329 23.77 -12.01 -2.22
CA ASP A 329 25.08 -11.33 -2.25
C ASP A 329 24.93 -9.80 -2.19
N TYR A 330 23.98 -9.22 -2.93
CA TYR A 330 23.72 -7.78 -2.89
C TYR A 330 23.26 -7.32 -1.50
N LEU A 331 22.31 -8.03 -0.89
CA LEU A 331 21.80 -7.66 0.43
C LEU A 331 22.84 -7.90 1.53
N SER A 332 23.67 -8.93 1.43
CA SER A 332 24.74 -9.21 2.41
C SER A 332 25.79 -8.09 2.48
N LYS A 333 26.05 -7.40 1.37
CA LYS A 333 26.97 -6.23 1.31
C LYS A 333 26.40 -4.97 1.97
N ILE A 334 25.09 -4.91 2.17
CA ILE A 334 24.40 -3.81 2.85
C ILE A 334 24.37 -4.02 4.36
N LEU A 335 24.37 -5.27 4.81
CA LEU A 335 24.41 -5.60 6.23
C LEU A 335 25.74 -5.13 6.84
N PRO A 336 25.70 -4.55 8.05
CA PRO A 336 26.91 -4.24 8.78
C PRO A 336 27.67 -5.53 9.04
N ASP A 337 29.00 -5.45 9.03
CA ASP A 337 29.83 -6.51 9.57
C ASP A 337 29.44 -6.71 11.04
N GLU A 338 29.04 -7.92 11.41
CA GLU A 338 28.89 -8.23 12.84
C GLU A 338 30.28 -8.04 13.45
N GLU A 339 30.44 -7.03 14.30
CA GLU A 339 31.60 -6.98 15.18
C GLU A 339 31.62 -8.29 15.94
N MET A 340 32.66 -9.08 15.71
CA MET A 340 32.86 -10.33 16.48
C MET A 340 32.88 -9.91 17.94
N PRO A 341 32.06 -10.51 18.82
CA PRO A 341 32.19 -10.26 20.24
C PRO A 341 33.60 -10.69 20.64
N PHE A 342 34.36 -9.75 21.15
CA PHE A 342 35.67 -9.99 21.74
C PHE A 342 35.54 -10.93 22.94
#